data_f62e9cb6c57301ae22df5547e19e35b5
#
_entry.id   f62e9cb6c57301ae22df5547e19e35b5
#
_cell.length_a   1.000
_cell.length_b   1.000
_cell.length_c   1.000
_cell.angle_alpha   90.00
_cell.angle_beta   90.00
_cell.angle_gamma   90.00
#
_symmetry.space_group_name_H-M   'P 1'
#
loop_
_entity.id
_entity.type
_entity.pdbx_description
1 polymer ?
#
loop_
_entity_poly.entity_id
_entity_poly.type
_entity_poly.pdbx_seq_one_letter_code
_entity_poly.pdbx_strand_id
1 'polypeptide(L)'
;MNSSTVNRVTLVGYCGETPEMIYIKSTGNPVCNFRVATHKNYKNKEGVNFEATIWHKVSAWNNLAEYVAENVKKGSKLYIEGELSTSSYTTPQGVRKDSVSIQISELKVL
;
A
#
# COMPACT_ATOMS: atom_id res chain seq x y z
N MET A 1 28.93 -2.07 1.79
CA MET A 1 28.52 -3.49 1.81
C MET A 1 27.47 -3.71 0.73
N ASN A 2 27.69 -4.70 -0.12
CA ASN A 2 26.70 -5.06 -1.13
C ASN A 2 25.66 -5.99 -0.53
N SER A 3 24.41 -5.65 -0.76
CA SER A 3 23.31 -6.53 -0.43
C SER A 3 23.01 -7.42 -1.64
N SER A 4 22.96 -8.74 -1.42
CA SER A 4 22.55 -9.69 -2.45
C SER A 4 21.06 -9.99 -2.40
N THR A 5 20.29 -9.18 -1.66
CA THR A 5 18.85 -9.35 -1.54
C THR A 5 18.11 -8.27 -2.34
N VAL A 6 16.88 -8.58 -2.70
CA VAL A 6 16.01 -7.64 -3.41
C VAL A 6 14.69 -7.55 -2.65
N ASN A 7 14.20 -6.33 -2.48
CA ASN A 7 12.89 -6.08 -1.93
C ASN A 7 12.20 -5.06 -2.84
N ARG A 8 11.33 -5.54 -3.70
CA ARG A 8 10.66 -4.73 -4.70
C ARG A 8 9.23 -5.21 -4.91
N VAL A 9 8.31 -4.27 -4.95
CA VAL A 9 6.90 -4.53 -5.22
C VAL A 9 6.45 -3.61 -6.35
N THR A 10 5.74 -4.18 -7.31
CA THR A 10 5.11 -3.43 -8.39
C THR A 10 3.64 -3.81 -8.44
N LEU A 11 2.77 -2.81 -8.37
CA LEU A 11 1.33 -3.00 -8.42
C LEU A 11 0.70 -2.10 -9.46
N VAL A 12 -0.33 -2.60 -10.13
CA VAL A 12 -1.34 -1.79 -10.82
C VAL A 12 -2.68 -2.17 -10.22
N GLY A 13 -3.36 -1.20 -9.65
CA GLY A 13 -4.63 -1.47 -8.97
C GLY A 13 -5.43 -0.21 -8.74
N TYR A 14 -6.50 -0.34 -7.98
CA TYR A 14 -7.45 0.75 -7.74
C TYR A 14 -7.41 1.20 -6.29
N CYS A 15 -7.41 2.52 -6.11
CA CYS A 15 -7.45 3.11 -4.78
C CYS A 15 -8.81 2.83 -4.12
N GLY A 16 -8.79 2.26 -2.92
CA GLY A 16 -9.99 1.84 -2.22
C GLY A 16 -10.68 2.96 -1.45
N GLU A 17 -9.96 4.03 -1.16
CA GLU A 17 -10.46 5.16 -0.39
C GLU A 17 -9.68 6.41 -0.77
N THR A 18 -10.30 7.58 -0.64
CA THR A 18 -9.59 8.84 -0.88
C THR A 18 -8.52 9.02 0.19
N PRO A 19 -7.23 9.10 -0.19
CA PRO A 19 -6.16 9.22 0.80
C PRO A 19 -6.23 10.52 1.57
N GLU A 20 -5.98 10.43 2.86
CA GLU A 20 -5.86 11.58 3.74
C GLU A 20 -4.40 11.77 4.12
N MET A 21 -3.91 13.01 3.97
CA MET A 21 -2.56 13.34 4.41
C MET A 21 -2.58 13.75 5.87
N ILE A 22 -1.69 13.14 6.64
CA ILE A 22 -1.49 13.50 8.05
C ILE A 22 -0.02 13.89 8.24
N TYR A 23 0.24 14.63 9.31
CA TYR A 23 1.61 15.02 9.69
C TYR A 23 2.03 14.24 10.93
N ILE A 24 3.21 13.64 10.87
CA ILE A 24 3.78 12.92 12.01
C ILE A 24 4.19 13.96 13.07
N LYS A 25 3.67 13.82 14.28
CA LYS A 25 3.88 14.80 15.36
C LYS A 25 5.35 14.97 15.72
N SER A 26 6.11 13.88 15.74
CA SER A 26 7.52 13.92 16.16
C SER A 26 8.46 14.56 15.14
N THR A 27 8.12 14.49 13.84
CA THR A 27 9.01 14.95 12.78
C THR A 27 8.41 16.06 11.93
N GLY A 28 7.07 16.20 11.93
CA GLY A 28 6.37 17.12 11.06
C GLY A 28 6.24 16.65 9.61
N ASN A 29 6.71 15.46 9.29
CA ASN A 29 6.68 14.93 7.93
C ASN A 29 5.27 14.48 7.53
N PRO A 30 4.82 14.80 6.31
CA PRO A 30 3.54 14.34 5.82
C PRO A 30 3.60 12.87 5.39
N VAL A 31 2.52 12.16 5.62
CA VAL A 31 2.33 10.78 5.17
C VAL A 31 0.89 10.56 4.73
N CYS A 32 0.71 9.80 3.66
CA CYS A 32 -0.59 9.29 3.23
C CYS A 32 -0.57 7.77 3.33
N ASN A 33 -1.51 7.22 4.11
CA ASN A 33 -1.73 5.79 4.20
C ASN A 33 -3.06 5.47 3.53
N PHE A 34 -3.05 4.51 2.62
CA PHE A 34 -4.28 4.12 1.94
C PHE A 34 -4.17 2.66 1.47
N ARG A 35 -5.22 2.15 0.85
CA ARG A 35 -5.26 0.77 0.38
C ARG A 35 -5.50 0.74 -1.12
N VAL A 36 -4.83 -0.21 -1.78
CA VAL A 36 -4.95 -0.44 -3.21
C VAL A 36 -5.42 -1.86 -3.45
N ALA A 37 -6.43 -2.01 -4.28
CA ALA A 37 -7.01 -3.30 -4.61
C ALA A 37 -6.42 -3.85 -5.90
N THR A 38 -6.01 -5.11 -5.85
CA THR A 38 -5.72 -5.90 -7.05
C THR A 38 -6.68 -7.09 -7.07
N HIS A 39 -6.96 -7.57 -8.26
CA HIS A 39 -7.93 -8.65 -8.46
C HIS A 39 -7.24 -9.88 -9.04
N LYS A 40 -7.67 -11.05 -8.57
CA LYS A 40 -7.21 -12.33 -9.09
C LYS A 40 -8.40 -13.15 -9.51
N ASN A 41 -8.38 -13.63 -10.74
CA ASN A 41 -9.37 -14.55 -11.27
C ASN A 41 -8.80 -15.96 -11.24
N TYR A 42 -9.58 -16.92 -10.75
CA TYR A 42 -9.15 -18.32 -10.71
C TYR A 42 -10.34 -19.24 -10.92
N LYS A 43 -10.05 -20.48 -11.31
CA LYS A 43 -11.04 -21.53 -11.46
C LYS A 43 -10.84 -22.60 -10.38
N ASN A 44 -11.94 -23.11 -9.84
CA ASN A 44 -11.87 -24.26 -8.96
C ASN A 44 -11.80 -25.57 -9.77
N LYS A 45 -11.80 -26.71 -9.07
CA LYS A 45 -11.72 -28.02 -9.69
C LYS A 45 -12.91 -28.34 -10.60
N GLU A 46 -14.07 -27.73 -10.36
CA GLU A 46 -15.28 -27.92 -11.15
C GLU A 46 -15.38 -26.96 -12.34
N GLY A 47 -14.35 -26.14 -12.56
CA GLY A 47 -14.31 -25.17 -13.65
C GLY A 47 -15.10 -23.89 -13.40
N VAL A 48 -15.52 -23.65 -12.16
CA VAL A 48 -16.23 -22.42 -11.79
C VAL A 48 -15.23 -21.27 -11.59
N ASN A 49 -15.53 -20.13 -12.19
CA ASN A 49 -14.69 -18.93 -12.06
C ASN A 49 -14.98 -18.21 -10.76
N PHE A 50 -13.90 -17.81 -10.08
CA PHE A 50 -13.94 -16.98 -8.88
C PHE A 50 -13.07 -15.74 -9.06
N GLU A 51 -13.47 -14.67 -8.43
CA GLU A 51 -12.67 -13.45 -8.34
C GLU A 51 -12.36 -13.19 -6.86
N ALA A 52 -11.09 -12.91 -6.58
CA ALA A 52 -10.65 -12.50 -5.26
C ALA A 52 -10.06 -11.10 -5.35
N THR A 53 -10.36 -10.27 -4.37
CA THR A 53 -9.77 -8.94 -4.22
C THR A 53 -8.73 -8.99 -3.11
N ILE A 54 -7.54 -8.50 -3.43
CA ILE A 54 -6.45 -8.38 -2.45
C ILE A 54 -6.26 -6.91 -2.15
N TRP A 55 -6.31 -6.56 -0.87
CA TRP A 55 -6.10 -5.20 -0.40
C TRP A 55 -4.67 -5.04 0.09
N HIS A 56 -3.96 -4.09 -0.51
CA HIS A 56 -2.58 -3.79 -0.16
C HIS A 56 -2.53 -2.48 0.61
N LYS A 57 -1.90 -2.50 1.77
CA LYS A 57 -1.64 -1.27 2.53
C LYS A 57 -0.41 -0.60 1.96
N VAL A 58 -0.54 0.67 1.62
CA VAL A 58 0.55 1.45 1.01
C VAL A 58 0.72 2.76 1.75
N SER A 59 1.95 3.27 1.75
CA SER A 59 2.28 4.53 2.40
C SER A 59 3.13 5.38 1.46
N ALA A 60 2.76 6.65 1.33
CA ALA A 60 3.52 7.66 0.63
C ALA A 60 3.99 8.72 1.63
N TRP A 61 5.23 9.19 1.49
CA TRP A 61 5.86 10.11 2.42
C TRP A 61 6.32 11.39 1.72
N ASN A 62 6.34 12.48 2.49
CA ASN A 62 6.91 13.77 2.06
C ASN A 62 6.28 14.30 0.77
N ASN A 63 7.07 14.63 -0.23
CA ASN A 63 6.55 15.18 -1.49
C ASN A 63 5.59 14.25 -2.19
N LEU A 64 5.81 12.95 -2.08
CA LEU A 64 4.90 11.96 -2.67
C LEU A 64 3.56 11.93 -1.93
N ALA A 65 3.56 12.12 -0.61
CA ALA A 65 2.32 12.22 0.16
C ALA A 65 1.50 13.43 -0.30
N GLU A 66 2.15 14.56 -0.54
CA GLU A 66 1.48 15.76 -1.04
C GLU A 66 0.89 15.53 -2.44
N TYR A 67 1.65 14.89 -3.33
CA TYR A 67 1.16 14.53 -4.65
C TYR A 67 -0.06 13.61 -4.57
N VAL A 68 0.00 12.60 -3.73
CA VAL A 68 -1.12 11.66 -3.53
C VAL A 68 -2.35 12.38 -3.01
N ALA A 69 -2.20 13.24 -2.01
CA ALA A 69 -3.32 13.99 -1.44
C ALA A 69 -4.03 14.86 -2.49
N GLU A 70 -3.27 15.40 -3.44
CA GLU A 70 -3.82 16.27 -4.48
C GLU A 70 -4.42 15.52 -5.67
N ASN A 71 -3.89 14.35 -6.02
CA ASN A 71 -4.18 13.71 -7.30
C ASN A 71 -4.86 12.36 -7.21
N VAL A 72 -4.83 11.71 -6.07
CA VAL A 72 -5.37 10.35 -5.91
C VAL A 72 -6.71 10.41 -5.17
N LYS A 73 -7.71 9.71 -5.72
CA LYS A 73 -9.05 9.63 -5.16
C LYS A 73 -9.49 8.18 -5.09
N LYS A 74 -10.54 7.92 -4.33
CA LYS A 74 -11.21 6.63 -4.36
C LYS A 74 -11.55 6.26 -5.81
N GLY A 75 -11.14 5.06 -6.22
CA GLY A 75 -11.37 4.57 -7.57
C GLY A 75 -10.28 4.91 -8.58
N SER A 76 -9.32 5.74 -8.23
CA SER A 76 -8.18 6.03 -9.12
C SER A 76 -7.41 4.76 -9.44
N LYS A 77 -7.07 4.58 -10.71
CA LYS A 77 -6.19 3.49 -11.14
C LYS A 77 -4.76 3.95 -10.99
N LEU A 78 -3.95 3.17 -10.30
CA LEU A 78 -2.60 3.57 -9.92
C LEU A 78 -1.58 2.54 -10.34
N TYR A 79 -0.41 3.03 -10.79
CA TYR A 79 0.82 2.26 -10.91
C TYR A 79 1.70 2.62 -9.72
N ILE A 80 2.15 1.61 -9.00
CA ILE A 80 2.93 1.80 -7.77
C ILE A 80 4.17 0.93 -7.80
N GLU A 81 5.32 1.51 -7.49
CA GLU A 81 6.54 0.79 -7.17
C GLU A 81 6.96 1.14 -5.74
N GLY A 82 7.48 0.15 -5.05
CA GLY A 82 7.96 0.35 -3.70
C GLY A 82 8.61 -0.91 -3.14
N GLU A 83 8.68 -0.96 -1.82
CA GLU A 83 9.24 -2.10 -1.11
C GLU A 83 8.33 -2.50 0.05
N LEU A 84 8.42 -3.76 0.43
CA LEU A 84 7.70 -4.25 1.60
C LEU A 84 8.38 -3.74 2.86
N SER A 85 7.58 -3.32 3.82
CA SER A 85 8.03 -2.90 5.14
C SER A 85 7.15 -3.55 6.19
N THR A 86 7.74 -3.90 7.32
CA THR A 86 7.01 -4.47 8.44
C THR A 86 7.12 -3.56 9.64
N SER A 87 6.05 -3.50 10.42
CA SER A 87 6.05 -2.86 11.72
C SER A 87 5.40 -3.79 12.73
N SER A 88 5.86 -3.70 13.97
CA SER A 88 5.32 -4.50 15.06
C SER A 88 4.61 -3.60 16.06
N TYR A 89 3.52 -4.11 16.61
CA TYR A 89 2.82 -3.43 17.69
C TYR A 89 2.28 -4.47 18.68
N THR A 90 2.07 -4.01 19.90
CA THR A 90 1.53 -4.85 20.96
C THR A 90 0.09 -4.42 21.23
N THR A 91 -0.83 -5.38 21.20
CA THR A 91 -2.24 -5.11 21.51
C THR A 91 -2.43 -4.83 23.00
N PRO A 92 -3.56 -4.23 23.41
CA PRO A 92 -3.86 -4.06 24.82
C PRO A 92 -3.87 -5.35 25.63
N GLN A 93 -4.08 -6.50 24.97
CA GLN A 93 -4.04 -7.81 25.61
C GLN A 93 -2.62 -8.39 25.70
N GLY A 94 -1.59 -7.64 25.30
CA GLY A 94 -0.21 -8.07 25.38
C GLY A 94 0.26 -8.95 24.24
N VAL A 95 -0.53 -9.10 23.18
CA VAL A 95 -0.16 -9.89 22.00
C VAL A 95 0.59 -9.03 20.99
N ARG A 96 1.78 -9.51 20.58
CA ARG A 96 2.56 -8.86 19.54
C ARG A 96 1.98 -9.21 18.17
N LYS A 97 1.75 -8.20 17.36
CA LYS A 97 1.30 -8.36 15.97
C LYS A 97 2.22 -7.61 15.02
N ASP A 98 2.40 -8.19 13.84
CA ASP A 98 3.16 -7.59 12.77
C ASP A 98 2.20 -7.10 11.68
N SER A 99 2.52 -5.95 11.11
CA SER A 99 1.78 -5.38 9.98
C SER A 99 2.73 -5.22 8.82
N VAL A 100 2.27 -5.60 7.62
CA VAL A 100 3.04 -5.46 6.38
C VAL A 100 2.42 -4.34 5.56
N SER A 101 3.26 -3.45 5.06
CA SER A 101 2.84 -2.37 4.17
C SER A 101 3.85 -2.20 3.06
N ILE A 102 3.44 -1.49 2.01
CA ILE A 102 4.31 -1.14 0.89
C ILE A 102 4.68 0.32 1.05
N GLN A 103 5.97 0.59 1.15
CA GLN A 103 6.49 1.96 1.15
C GLN A 103 6.69 2.37 -0.30
N ILE A 104 5.94 3.36 -0.76
CA ILE A 104 5.91 3.76 -2.15
C ILE A 104 7.14 4.59 -2.48
N SER A 105 7.86 4.21 -3.54
CA SER A 105 8.96 4.99 -4.10
C SER A 105 8.54 5.75 -5.36
N GLU A 106 7.61 5.19 -6.13
CA GLU A 106 7.11 5.81 -7.35
C GLU A 106 5.62 5.51 -7.51
N LEU A 107 4.85 6.49 -7.95
CA LEU A 107 3.42 6.36 -8.17
C LEU A 107 3.01 7.17 -9.39
N LYS A 108 2.17 6.57 -10.21
CA LYS A 108 1.55 7.26 -11.35
C LYS A 108 0.04 7.02 -11.35
N VAL A 109 -0.71 8.07 -11.58
CA VAL A 109 -2.15 7.96 -11.81
C VAL A 109 -2.38 7.62 -13.27
N LEU A 110 -3.05 6.52 -13.50
CA LEU A 110 -3.28 6.01 -14.87
C LEU A 110 -4.59 6.51 -15.46
#